data_976852c9aa681800bf87c412ea2ba191
#
_entry.id   976852c9aa681800bf87c412ea2ba191
#
_cell.length_a   1.000
_cell.length_b   1.000
_cell.length_c   1.000
_cell.angle_alpha   90.00
_cell.angle_beta   90.00
_cell.angle_gamma   90.00
#
_symmetry.space_group_name_H-M   'P 1'
#
loop_
_entity.id
_entity.type
_entity.pdbx_description
1 polymer ?
#
loop_
_entity_poly.entity_id
_entity_poly.type
_entity_poly.pdbx_seq_one_letter_code
_entity_poly.pdbx_strand_id
1 'polypeptide(L)'
;MREGKVAVITGTNSNLGFNIAYRLLSTISADTNLTIVVTSRTLPRVKEAITKIKDYALEKLPGRTGQLEFDYLLVDFTDMVSVLSGYYELNKKYTHIDYVFINAAQGVYSGIDWISATKCVFTNLLDAVTFPTYKLQRVGVRSSDGMGLVFQGNVFGPYYFIHKIKHLLKGGGRIIWISSVMAEPKFLSFDDLQLLKSPEPYEGSKRLMDLVHSGNIKKWKEDDIYSYLVHPGIFTSFSFFQYLNFVTYYGMMLLFYIARFMGSTIHNISGYTAANAPVSAALADYDQNKKIAACCNKWGEEFLEEKEIDTTGAEDVAAYMKRLAAEWDEKLKDQIVETRIP
;
A
#
# COMPACT_ATOMS: atom_id res chain seq x y z
N MET A 1 20.71 21.11 9.12
CA MET A 1 19.35 20.79 8.60
C MET A 1 19.54 19.80 7.47
N ARG A 2 18.74 18.74 7.37
CA ARG A 2 18.80 17.81 6.23
C ARG A 2 18.36 18.56 4.98
N GLU A 3 19.15 18.47 3.89
CA GLU A 3 18.93 19.27 2.67
C GLU A 3 17.73 18.84 1.80
N GLY A 4 16.89 17.90 2.22
CA GLY A 4 15.71 17.46 1.45
C GLY A 4 14.98 16.32 2.12
N LYS A 5 13.83 15.97 1.55
CA LYS A 5 12.97 14.84 1.95
C LYS A 5 13.10 13.70 0.95
N VAL A 6 13.11 12.47 1.45
CA VAL A 6 13.13 11.24 0.62
C VAL A 6 11.84 10.46 0.84
N ALA A 7 11.11 10.20 -0.23
CA ALA A 7 9.87 9.44 -0.23
C ALA A 7 9.98 8.18 -1.10
N VAL A 8 9.88 7.01 -0.50
CA VAL A 8 9.81 5.72 -1.20
C VAL A 8 8.35 5.32 -1.36
N ILE A 9 7.88 5.12 -2.60
CA ILE A 9 6.50 4.75 -2.89
C ILE A 9 6.49 3.35 -3.52
N THR A 10 6.09 2.32 -2.77
CA THR A 10 6.03 0.96 -3.32
C THR A 10 4.87 0.82 -4.30
N GLY A 11 5.11 0.17 -5.46
CA GLY A 11 4.10 0.03 -6.50
C GLY A 11 3.64 1.37 -7.09
N THR A 12 4.56 2.29 -7.34
CA THR A 12 4.29 3.65 -7.85
C THR A 12 3.53 3.64 -9.18
N ASN A 13 3.71 2.60 -10.00
CA ASN A 13 3.03 2.45 -11.29
C ASN A 13 1.57 1.98 -11.20
N SER A 14 1.00 1.85 -10.00
CA SER A 14 -0.44 1.64 -9.78
C SER A 14 -1.22 2.95 -9.78
N ASN A 15 -2.55 2.88 -9.93
CA ASN A 15 -3.39 4.09 -9.87
C ASN A 15 -3.16 4.87 -8.56
N LEU A 16 -3.21 4.19 -7.40
CA LEU A 16 -2.98 4.85 -6.12
C LEU A 16 -1.54 5.34 -5.98
N GLY A 17 -0.55 4.55 -6.42
CA GLY A 17 0.86 4.93 -6.36
C GLY A 17 1.18 6.22 -7.11
N PHE A 18 0.65 6.39 -8.33
CA PHE A 18 0.73 7.66 -9.06
C PHE A 18 0.10 8.82 -8.27
N ASN A 19 -1.10 8.60 -7.75
CA ASN A 19 -1.84 9.65 -7.05
C ASN A 19 -1.24 10.00 -5.69
N ILE A 20 -0.56 9.06 -5.00
CA ILE A 20 0.26 9.37 -3.83
C ILE A 20 1.39 10.33 -4.23
N ALA A 21 2.11 10.05 -5.32
CA ALA A 21 3.17 10.94 -5.79
C ALA A 21 2.64 12.32 -6.19
N TYR A 22 1.55 12.38 -6.96
CA TYR A 22 0.93 13.64 -7.38
C TYR A 22 0.47 14.47 -6.19
N ARG A 23 -0.24 13.84 -5.24
CA ARG A 23 -0.76 14.52 -4.07
C ARG A 23 0.34 14.93 -3.11
N LEU A 24 1.38 14.11 -2.92
CA LEU A 24 2.55 14.48 -2.13
C LEU A 24 3.21 15.74 -2.69
N LEU A 25 3.44 15.79 -4.00
CA LEU A 25 4.00 16.94 -4.69
C LEU A 25 3.14 18.20 -4.55
N SER A 26 1.80 18.05 -4.58
CA SER A 26 0.87 19.18 -4.46
C SER A 26 0.68 19.68 -3.03
N THR A 27 0.99 18.84 -2.01
CA THR A 27 0.71 19.14 -0.60
C THR A 27 1.95 19.57 0.17
N ILE A 28 3.11 18.99 -0.14
CA ILE A 28 4.39 19.38 0.49
C ILE A 28 4.76 20.80 0.07
N SER A 29 5.43 21.56 0.96
CA SER A 29 5.81 22.94 0.63
C SER A 29 6.59 23.02 -0.69
N ALA A 30 6.26 24.03 -1.50
CA ALA A 30 6.82 24.19 -2.84
C ALA A 30 8.35 24.46 -2.85
N ASP A 31 8.91 24.89 -1.73
CA ASP A 31 10.34 25.14 -1.52
C ASP A 31 11.10 23.91 -0.98
N THR A 32 10.39 22.85 -0.59
CA THR A 32 11.01 21.64 -0.06
C THR A 32 11.72 20.87 -1.17
N ASN A 33 13.01 20.57 -1.01
CA ASN A 33 13.71 19.61 -1.86
C ASN A 33 13.15 18.22 -1.60
N LEU A 34 12.77 17.50 -2.67
CA LEU A 34 12.13 16.20 -2.57
C LEU A 34 12.72 15.22 -3.57
N THR A 35 13.16 14.07 -3.07
CA THR A 35 13.52 12.92 -3.89
C THR A 35 12.40 11.89 -3.81
N ILE A 36 11.82 11.51 -4.95
CA ILE A 36 10.83 10.42 -5.05
C ILE A 36 11.53 9.18 -5.58
N VAL A 37 11.59 8.14 -4.75
CA VAL A 37 12.06 6.81 -5.15
C VAL A 37 10.86 6.03 -5.70
N VAL A 38 10.81 5.95 -7.02
CA VAL A 38 9.76 5.26 -7.77
C VAL A 38 10.03 3.77 -7.79
N THR A 39 9.07 2.95 -7.37
CA THR A 39 9.29 1.51 -7.34
C THR A 39 8.38 0.74 -8.29
N SER A 40 8.92 -0.29 -8.90
CA SER A 40 8.19 -1.29 -9.68
C SER A 40 9.03 -2.58 -9.82
N ARG A 41 8.44 -3.62 -10.40
CA ARG A 41 9.15 -4.87 -10.68
C ARG A 41 10.02 -4.80 -11.93
N THR A 42 9.81 -3.83 -12.82
CA THR A 42 10.51 -3.73 -14.10
C THR A 42 10.93 -2.31 -14.42
N LEU A 43 12.09 -2.16 -15.03
CA LEU A 43 12.65 -0.86 -15.41
C LEU A 43 11.77 -0.06 -16.39
N PRO A 44 11.13 -0.65 -17.43
CA PRO A 44 10.25 0.13 -18.31
C PRO A 44 9.09 0.80 -17.56
N ARG A 45 8.47 0.08 -16.60
CA ARG A 45 7.37 0.65 -15.78
C ARG A 45 7.83 1.76 -14.86
N VAL A 46 9.05 1.66 -14.33
CA VAL A 46 9.65 2.74 -13.53
C VAL A 46 9.87 3.99 -14.38
N LYS A 47 10.48 3.82 -15.55
CA LYS A 47 10.74 4.95 -16.47
C LYS A 47 9.44 5.65 -16.88
N GLU A 48 8.42 4.89 -17.24
CA GLU A 48 7.09 5.43 -17.54
C GLU A 48 6.50 6.19 -16.36
N ALA A 49 6.61 5.63 -15.14
CA ALA A 49 6.10 6.29 -13.95
C ALA A 49 6.82 7.60 -13.65
N ILE A 50 8.15 7.63 -13.76
CA ILE A 50 8.95 8.85 -13.58
C ILE A 50 8.51 9.91 -14.60
N THR A 51 8.35 9.55 -15.88
CA THR A 51 7.91 10.49 -16.93
C THR A 51 6.55 11.10 -16.55
N LYS A 52 5.56 10.28 -16.23
CA LYS A 52 4.21 10.76 -15.87
C LYS A 52 4.22 11.69 -14.64
N ILE A 53 5.06 11.39 -13.63
CA ILE A 53 5.14 12.23 -12.44
C ILE A 53 5.86 13.56 -12.75
N LYS A 54 6.89 13.53 -13.60
CA LYS A 54 7.56 14.75 -14.08
C LYS A 54 6.62 15.64 -14.87
N ASP A 55 5.87 15.06 -15.81
CA ASP A 55 4.89 15.80 -16.64
C ASP A 55 3.82 16.46 -15.76
N TYR A 56 3.32 15.72 -14.77
CA TYR A 56 2.38 16.28 -13.78
C TYR A 56 3.00 17.46 -13.02
N ALA A 57 4.23 17.32 -12.53
CA ALA A 57 4.90 18.39 -11.80
C ALA A 57 5.10 19.65 -12.66
N LEU A 58 5.52 19.48 -13.91
CA LEU A 58 5.69 20.58 -14.86
C LEU A 58 4.37 21.28 -15.20
N GLU A 59 3.30 20.51 -15.40
CA GLU A 59 2.01 21.06 -15.79
C GLU A 59 1.26 21.70 -14.63
N LYS A 60 1.23 21.05 -13.47
CA LYS A 60 0.36 21.45 -12.35
C LYS A 60 1.06 22.24 -11.26
N LEU A 61 2.40 22.24 -11.21
CA LEU A 61 3.18 22.85 -10.14
C LEU A 61 4.28 23.79 -10.66
N PRO A 62 3.97 24.73 -11.58
CA PRO A 62 4.98 25.60 -12.19
C PRO A 62 5.67 26.55 -11.19
N GLY A 63 5.06 26.77 -10.01
CA GLY A 63 5.61 27.62 -8.94
C GLY A 63 6.52 26.88 -7.94
N ARG A 64 6.84 25.60 -8.18
CA ARG A 64 7.73 24.87 -7.29
C ARG A 64 9.16 25.37 -7.40
N THR A 65 9.76 25.77 -6.27
CA THR A 65 11.13 26.30 -6.18
C THR A 65 12.12 25.28 -5.60
N GLY A 66 11.64 24.33 -4.79
CA GLY A 66 12.45 23.24 -4.26
C GLY A 66 12.82 22.24 -5.35
N GLN A 67 14.05 21.72 -5.25
CA GLN A 67 14.58 20.72 -6.18
C GLN A 67 13.73 19.44 -6.15
N LEU A 68 13.38 18.91 -7.31
CA LEU A 68 12.65 17.65 -7.45
C LEU A 68 13.53 16.62 -8.16
N GLU A 69 13.89 15.59 -7.43
CA GLU A 69 14.69 14.49 -7.94
C GLU A 69 13.90 13.20 -8.02
N PHE A 70 14.29 12.33 -8.94
CA PHE A 70 13.70 11.00 -9.12
C PHE A 70 14.80 9.96 -9.11
N ASP A 71 14.64 9.00 -8.22
CA ASP A 71 15.40 7.76 -8.23
C ASP A 71 14.43 6.58 -8.41
N TYR A 72 14.97 5.38 -8.58
CA TYR A 72 14.13 4.20 -8.73
C TYR A 72 14.66 3.02 -7.96
N LEU A 73 13.75 2.10 -7.63
CA LEU A 73 14.04 0.83 -6.99
C LEU A 73 13.26 -0.27 -7.69
N LEU A 74 13.97 -1.29 -8.17
CA LEU A 74 13.35 -2.50 -8.70
C LEU A 74 13.18 -3.49 -7.54
N VAL A 75 11.93 -3.76 -7.17
CA VAL A 75 11.61 -4.67 -6.07
C VAL A 75 10.35 -5.48 -6.36
N ASP A 76 10.44 -6.80 -6.17
CA ASP A 76 9.30 -7.70 -6.14
C ASP A 76 9.17 -8.28 -4.71
N PHE A 77 8.09 -7.94 -4.03
CA PHE A 77 7.85 -8.42 -2.67
C PHE A 77 7.46 -9.90 -2.59
N THR A 78 7.30 -10.57 -3.73
CA THR A 78 7.10 -12.03 -3.80
C THR A 78 8.39 -12.81 -4.01
N ASP A 79 9.53 -12.14 -3.96
CA ASP A 79 10.88 -12.67 -4.10
C ASP A 79 11.79 -12.04 -3.02
N MET A 80 12.20 -12.84 -2.04
CA MET A 80 12.97 -12.35 -0.90
C MET A 80 14.38 -11.90 -1.28
N VAL A 81 14.98 -12.47 -2.33
CA VAL A 81 16.26 -12.00 -2.88
C VAL A 81 16.10 -10.61 -3.49
N SER A 82 14.99 -10.37 -4.20
CA SER A 82 14.65 -9.05 -4.73
C SER A 82 14.44 -8.02 -3.60
N VAL A 83 13.79 -8.41 -2.50
CA VAL A 83 13.61 -7.53 -1.33
C VAL A 83 14.96 -7.19 -0.70
N LEU A 84 15.85 -8.17 -0.54
CA LEU A 84 17.19 -7.95 -0.02
C LEU A 84 18.02 -7.03 -0.94
N SER A 85 17.94 -7.23 -2.26
CA SER A 85 18.57 -6.35 -3.25
C SER A 85 18.08 -4.91 -3.13
N GLY A 86 16.76 -4.72 -2.98
CA GLY A 86 16.16 -3.41 -2.76
C GLY A 86 16.68 -2.71 -1.49
N TYR A 87 16.89 -3.47 -0.41
CA TYR A 87 17.53 -2.95 0.80
C TYR A 87 18.95 -2.45 0.53
N TYR A 88 19.80 -3.25 -0.14
CA TYR A 88 21.19 -2.85 -0.41
C TYR A 88 21.26 -1.59 -1.30
N GLU A 89 20.41 -1.50 -2.31
CA GLU A 89 20.35 -0.31 -3.17
C GLU A 89 20.00 0.96 -2.38
N LEU A 90 19.01 0.91 -1.48
CA LEU A 90 18.67 2.05 -0.63
C LEU A 90 19.76 2.36 0.38
N ASN A 91 20.34 1.34 1.03
CA ASN A 91 21.39 1.52 2.02
C ASN A 91 22.67 2.14 1.42
N LYS A 92 22.95 1.87 0.14
CA LYS A 92 24.10 2.46 -0.57
C LYS A 92 23.88 3.94 -0.90
N LYS A 93 22.62 4.34 -1.18
CA LYS A 93 22.30 5.68 -1.70
C LYS A 93 21.85 6.66 -0.61
N TYR A 94 21.20 6.18 0.44
CA TYR A 94 20.55 7.04 1.43
C TYR A 94 21.06 6.78 2.83
N THR A 95 21.23 7.85 3.60
CA THR A 95 21.50 7.81 5.04
C THR A 95 20.23 8.00 5.86
N HIS A 96 19.15 8.49 5.22
CA HIS A 96 17.84 8.68 5.85
C HIS A 96 16.72 8.64 4.79
N ILE A 97 15.58 8.12 5.20
CA ILE A 97 14.33 8.11 4.42
C ILE A 97 13.24 8.70 5.30
N ASP A 98 12.52 9.71 4.79
CA ASP A 98 11.48 10.41 5.53
C ASP A 98 10.13 9.68 5.45
N TYR A 99 9.78 9.17 4.27
CA TYR A 99 8.47 8.56 4.03
C TYR A 99 8.61 7.25 3.27
N VAL A 100 7.96 6.18 3.76
CA VAL A 100 7.82 4.91 3.03
C VAL A 100 6.35 4.56 2.93
N PHE A 101 5.81 4.60 1.72
CA PHE A 101 4.44 4.20 1.43
C PHE A 101 4.39 2.72 1.02
N ILE A 102 3.84 1.88 1.89
CA ILE A 102 3.62 0.45 1.61
C ILE A 102 2.30 0.31 0.85
N ASN A 103 2.36 0.64 -0.44
CA ASN A 103 1.22 0.65 -1.36
C ASN A 103 1.18 -0.57 -2.29
N ALA A 104 2.32 -1.17 -2.62
CA ALA A 104 2.34 -2.36 -3.46
C ALA A 104 1.48 -3.47 -2.85
N ALA A 105 0.54 -3.98 -3.61
CA ALA A 105 -0.31 -5.10 -3.22
C ALA A 105 -0.78 -5.85 -4.48
N GLN A 106 -1.01 -7.15 -4.32
CA GLN A 106 -1.58 -8.00 -5.36
C GLN A 106 -2.61 -8.95 -4.80
N GLY A 107 -3.56 -9.35 -5.63
CA GLY A 107 -4.51 -10.42 -5.37
C GLY A 107 -4.32 -11.57 -6.34
N VAL A 108 -4.89 -12.70 -6.03
CA VAL A 108 -4.90 -13.92 -6.88
C VAL A 108 -6.27 -14.14 -7.51
N TYR A 109 -6.86 -13.06 -8.01
CA TYR A 109 -8.20 -13.12 -8.61
C TYR A 109 -8.25 -14.07 -9.81
N SER A 110 -9.37 -14.77 -9.96
CA SER A 110 -9.63 -15.68 -11.08
C SER A 110 -10.84 -15.25 -11.92
N GLY A 111 -11.64 -14.32 -11.42
CA GLY A 111 -12.80 -13.81 -12.14
C GLY A 111 -13.83 -13.11 -11.25
N ILE A 112 -15.02 -12.95 -11.80
CA ILE A 112 -16.20 -12.38 -11.13
C ILE A 112 -17.34 -13.37 -11.29
N ASP A 113 -18.01 -13.72 -10.20
CA ASP A 113 -19.31 -14.40 -10.24
C ASP A 113 -20.39 -13.38 -10.60
N TRP A 114 -20.70 -13.29 -11.88
CA TRP A 114 -21.66 -12.33 -12.42
C TRP A 114 -23.09 -12.55 -11.95
N ILE A 115 -23.47 -13.80 -11.63
CA ILE A 115 -24.80 -14.12 -11.11
C ILE A 115 -24.93 -13.55 -9.71
N SER A 116 -23.97 -13.85 -8.84
CA SER A 116 -23.91 -13.30 -7.48
C SER A 116 -23.77 -11.79 -7.49
N ALA A 117 -22.94 -11.22 -8.35
CA ALA A 117 -22.78 -9.78 -8.51
C ALA A 117 -24.11 -9.08 -8.84
N THR A 118 -24.81 -9.59 -9.84
CA THR A 118 -26.12 -9.08 -10.24
C THR A 118 -27.12 -9.17 -9.10
N LYS A 119 -27.23 -10.33 -8.45
CA LYS A 119 -28.12 -10.53 -7.30
C LYS A 119 -27.80 -9.53 -6.17
N CYS A 120 -26.53 -9.35 -5.82
CA CYS A 120 -26.11 -8.42 -4.77
C CYS A 120 -26.52 -6.96 -5.11
N VAL A 121 -26.31 -6.52 -6.36
CA VAL A 121 -26.68 -5.16 -6.80
C VAL A 121 -28.19 -4.92 -6.64
N PHE A 122 -29.03 -5.89 -6.98
CA PHE A 122 -30.48 -5.76 -6.86
C PHE A 122 -31.01 -5.94 -5.43
N THR A 123 -30.31 -6.62 -4.55
CA THR A 123 -30.74 -6.84 -3.15
C THR A 123 -30.21 -5.76 -2.20
N ASN A 124 -28.94 -5.38 -2.33
CA ASN A 124 -28.33 -4.32 -1.54
C ASN A 124 -27.17 -3.68 -2.33
N LEU A 125 -27.47 -2.62 -3.03
CA LEU A 125 -26.52 -1.91 -3.88
C LEU A 125 -25.29 -1.41 -3.10
N LEU A 126 -25.49 -0.86 -1.91
CA LEU A 126 -24.38 -0.34 -1.10
C LEU A 126 -23.40 -1.46 -0.71
N ASP A 127 -23.90 -2.58 -0.21
CA ASP A 127 -23.07 -3.73 0.14
C ASP A 127 -22.40 -4.32 -1.10
N ALA A 128 -23.11 -4.42 -2.22
CA ALA A 128 -22.55 -4.95 -3.46
C ALA A 128 -21.30 -4.21 -3.93
N VAL A 129 -21.25 -2.90 -3.78
CA VAL A 129 -20.10 -2.08 -4.22
C VAL A 129 -19.11 -1.77 -3.11
N THR A 130 -19.48 -2.02 -1.83
CA THR A 130 -18.61 -1.79 -0.67
C THR A 130 -17.88 -3.07 -0.26
N PHE A 131 -18.61 -4.19 -0.21
CA PHE A 131 -18.14 -5.51 0.23
C PHE A 131 -18.36 -6.57 -0.85
N PRO A 132 -17.68 -6.48 -1.99
CA PRO A 132 -17.94 -7.34 -3.14
C PRO A 132 -17.47 -8.78 -2.90
N THR A 133 -18.35 -9.64 -2.38
CA THR A 133 -18.11 -11.07 -2.11
C THR A 133 -18.11 -11.93 -3.37
N TYR A 134 -18.49 -11.38 -4.51
CA TYR A 134 -18.53 -12.06 -5.82
C TYR A 134 -17.19 -12.05 -6.57
N LYS A 135 -16.13 -11.53 -5.99
CA LYS A 135 -14.78 -11.62 -6.54
C LYS A 135 -14.20 -12.99 -6.23
N LEU A 136 -13.91 -13.75 -7.27
CA LEU A 136 -13.34 -15.09 -7.12
C LEU A 136 -11.82 -15.00 -6.98
N GLN A 137 -11.27 -15.70 -5.99
CA GLN A 137 -9.83 -15.79 -5.74
C GLN A 137 -9.37 -17.24 -5.72
N ARG A 138 -8.12 -17.47 -6.13
CA ARG A 138 -7.51 -18.80 -6.10
C ARG A 138 -6.98 -19.10 -4.71
N VAL A 139 -7.26 -20.30 -4.20
CA VAL A 139 -6.77 -20.80 -2.91
C VAL A 139 -5.43 -21.55 -3.11
N GLY A 140 -4.56 -21.50 -2.12
CA GLY A 140 -3.34 -22.30 -2.08
C GLY A 140 -2.20 -21.83 -2.99
N VAL A 141 -2.28 -20.60 -3.55
CA VAL A 141 -1.25 -20.07 -4.43
C VAL A 141 0.01 -19.72 -3.64
N ARG A 142 1.16 -20.29 -4.06
CA ARG A 142 2.46 -20.04 -3.45
C ARG A 142 3.36 -19.19 -4.34
N SER A 143 4.28 -18.49 -3.69
CA SER A 143 5.40 -17.83 -4.34
C SER A 143 6.52 -18.82 -4.68
N SER A 144 7.55 -18.36 -5.41
CA SER A 144 8.78 -19.11 -5.63
C SER A 144 9.53 -19.46 -4.34
N ASP A 145 9.37 -18.65 -3.30
CA ASP A 145 9.96 -18.84 -1.98
C ASP A 145 9.17 -19.86 -1.11
N GLY A 146 8.07 -20.41 -1.63
CA GLY A 146 7.23 -21.42 -0.97
C GLY A 146 6.21 -20.87 0.00
N MET A 147 6.16 -19.56 0.24
CA MET A 147 5.18 -18.88 1.09
C MET A 147 3.85 -18.66 0.35
N GLY A 148 2.78 -18.38 1.08
CA GLY A 148 1.55 -17.90 0.47
C GLY A 148 1.80 -16.62 -0.34
N LEU A 149 1.46 -16.63 -1.64
CA LEU A 149 1.82 -15.55 -2.57
C LEU A 149 1.30 -14.18 -2.10
N VAL A 150 0.04 -14.13 -1.68
CA VAL A 150 -0.60 -12.88 -1.23
C VAL A 150 -0.05 -12.44 0.14
N PHE A 151 0.19 -13.40 1.05
CA PHE A 151 0.85 -13.13 2.33
C PHE A 151 2.23 -12.54 2.13
N GLN A 152 3.06 -13.17 1.30
CA GLN A 152 4.41 -12.67 1.05
C GLN A 152 4.38 -11.31 0.38
N GLY A 153 3.66 -11.15 -0.72
CA GLY A 153 3.67 -9.92 -1.51
C GLY A 153 3.08 -8.70 -0.81
N ASN A 154 2.04 -8.91 0.03
CA ASN A 154 1.32 -7.81 0.65
C ASN A 154 1.71 -7.54 2.11
N VAL A 155 2.27 -8.54 2.81
CA VAL A 155 2.52 -8.44 4.25
C VAL A 155 3.96 -8.72 4.60
N PHE A 156 4.45 -9.95 4.37
CA PHE A 156 5.78 -10.33 4.86
C PHE A 156 6.92 -9.67 4.10
N GLY A 157 6.88 -9.63 2.77
CA GLY A 157 7.90 -8.94 1.96
C GLY A 157 8.04 -7.46 2.34
N PRO A 158 6.95 -6.68 2.38
CA PRO A 158 6.97 -5.31 2.89
C PRO A 158 7.47 -5.19 4.34
N TYR A 159 7.03 -6.07 5.25
CA TYR A 159 7.50 -6.07 6.63
C TYR A 159 9.02 -6.32 6.72
N TYR A 160 9.52 -7.32 6.00
CA TYR A 160 10.94 -7.64 5.95
C TYR A 160 11.76 -6.52 5.34
N PHE A 161 11.24 -5.88 4.29
CA PHE A 161 11.85 -4.68 3.71
C PHE A 161 12.00 -3.55 4.74
N ILE A 162 10.91 -3.21 5.46
CA ILE A 162 10.97 -2.21 6.56
C ILE A 162 11.94 -2.66 7.66
N HIS A 163 11.94 -3.95 8.02
CA HIS A 163 12.88 -4.49 9.00
C HIS A 163 14.35 -4.25 8.59
N LYS A 164 14.69 -4.43 7.32
CA LYS A 164 16.05 -4.22 6.80
C LYS A 164 16.43 -2.74 6.70
N ILE A 165 15.54 -1.87 6.23
CA ILE A 165 15.81 -0.42 6.10
C ILE A 165 15.53 0.38 7.37
N LYS A 166 15.18 -0.25 8.48
CA LYS A 166 14.79 0.41 9.73
C LYS A 166 15.76 1.50 10.18
N HIS A 167 17.06 1.27 10.04
CA HIS A 167 18.09 2.22 10.42
C HIS A 167 18.05 3.53 9.58
N LEU A 168 17.56 3.47 8.33
CA LEU A 168 17.35 4.63 7.47
C LEU A 168 16.09 5.45 7.86
N LEU A 169 15.20 4.88 8.67
CA LEU A 169 13.97 5.53 9.14
C LEU A 169 14.13 6.17 10.52
N LYS A 170 15.20 5.86 11.28
CA LYS A 170 15.41 6.39 12.61
C LYS A 170 15.48 7.93 12.62
N GLY A 171 14.90 8.53 13.65
CA GLY A 171 14.89 9.96 13.84
C GLY A 171 13.87 10.69 12.97
N GLY A 172 12.62 10.19 12.96
CA GLY A 172 11.46 10.89 12.40
C GLY A 172 10.93 10.29 11.09
N GLY A 173 11.46 9.16 10.60
CA GLY A 173 10.92 8.49 9.42
C GLY A 173 9.52 7.94 9.64
N ARG A 174 8.69 7.97 8.60
CA ARG A 174 7.28 7.53 8.65
C ARG A 174 7.02 6.36 7.73
N ILE A 175 6.37 5.34 8.26
CA ILE A 175 5.88 4.17 7.52
C ILE A 175 4.37 4.32 7.36
N ILE A 176 3.89 4.34 6.12
CA ILE A 176 2.48 4.48 5.79
C ILE A 176 1.97 3.16 5.18
N TRP A 177 1.22 2.38 5.96
CA TRP A 177 0.65 1.10 5.53
C TRP A 177 -0.69 1.33 4.84
N ILE A 178 -0.79 0.94 3.57
CA ILE A 178 -2.03 1.08 2.79
C ILE A 178 -2.89 -0.18 2.98
N SER A 179 -3.77 -0.13 3.96
CA SER A 179 -4.74 -1.16 4.28
C SER A 179 -6.00 -1.06 3.38
N SER A 180 -7.13 -1.56 3.86
CA SER A 180 -8.41 -1.60 3.14
C SER A 180 -9.58 -1.43 4.09
N VAL A 181 -10.73 -1.03 3.54
CA VAL A 181 -12.03 -1.13 4.21
C VAL A 181 -12.41 -2.59 4.49
N MET A 182 -11.87 -3.54 3.70
CA MET A 182 -12.10 -4.97 3.81
C MET A 182 -11.17 -5.68 4.80
N ALA A 183 -10.39 -4.96 5.61
CA ALA A 183 -9.49 -5.53 6.60
C ALA A 183 -10.27 -5.94 7.88
N GLU A 184 -11.17 -6.90 7.74
CA GLU A 184 -12.04 -7.36 8.83
C GLU A 184 -11.54 -8.68 9.45
N PRO A 185 -11.76 -8.92 10.77
CA PRO A 185 -11.35 -10.16 11.47
C PRO A 185 -11.83 -11.44 10.80
N LYS A 186 -13.04 -11.45 10.22
CA LYS A 186 -13.64 -12.64 9.58
C LYS A 186 -12.83 -13.20 8.42
N PHE A 187 -11.93 -12.43 7.81
CA PHE A 187 -11.09 -12.85 6.67
C PHE A 187 -9.75 -13.46 7.08
N LEU A 188 -9.47 -13.57 8.40
CA LEU A 188 -8.21 -14.09 8.91
C LEU A 188 -8.43 -15.21 9.91
N SER A 189 -7.78 -16.36 9.66
CA SER A 189 -7.61 -17.42 10.63
C SER A 189 -6.18 -17.42 11.17
N PHE A 190 -6.01 -17.48 12.48
CA PHE A 190 -4.68 -17.59 13.11
C PHE A 190 -4.01 -18.95 12.86
N ASP A 191 -4.76 -19.97 12.43
CA ASP A 191 -4.23 -21.26 11.99
C ASP A 191 -3.73 -21.23 10.52
N ASP A 192 -3.90 -20.09 9.81
CA ASP A 192 -3.51 -19.92 8.41
C ASP A 192 -2.98 -18.50 8.13
N LEU A 193 -1.99 -18.07 8.88
CA LEU A 193 -1.40 -16.73 8.72
C LEU A 193 -0.78 -16.48 7.33
N GLN A 194 -0.43 -17.57 6.61
CA GLN A 194 0.07 -17.46 5.23
C GLN A 194 -1.05 -17.44 4.17
N LEU A 195 -2.32 -17.49 4.58
CA LEU A 195 -3.49 -17.36 3.71
C LEU A 195 -3.53 -18.42 2.59
N LEU A 196 -3.04 -19.61 2.89
CA LEU A 196 -3.00 -20.74 1.94
C LEU A 196 -4.32 -21.49 1.85
N LYS A 197 -5.15 -21.41 2.89
CA LYS A 197 -6.47 -22.07 2.96
C LYS A 197 -7.62 -21.06 2.80
N SER A 198 -7.30 -19.76 2.91
CA SER A 198 -8.31 -18.70 2.83
C SER A 198 -8.92 -18.61 1.44
N PRO A 199 -10.24 -18.52 1.30
CA PRO A 199 -10.93 -18.20 0.04
C PRO A 199 -10.81 -16.69 -0.32
N GLU A 200 -10.52 -15.82 0.64
CA GLU A 200 -10.32 -14.37 0.46
C GLU A 200 -8.91 -13.92 0.94
N PRO A 201 -7.83 -14.46 0.31
CA PRO A 201 -6.47 -14.19 0.79
C PRO A 201 -6.07 -12.69 0.68
N TYR A 202 -6.65 -11.94 -0.24
CA TYR A 202 -6.39 -10.50 -0.35
C TYR A 202 -6.91 -9.75 0.87
N GLU A 203 -8.16 -9.95 1.26
CA GLU A 203 -8.81 -9.34 2.42
C GLU A 203 -8.09 -9.76 3.71
N GLY A 204 -7.77 -11.06 3.84
CA GLY A 204 -6.97 -11.58 4.94
C GLY A 204 -5.58 -10.93 5.04
N SER A 205 -4.94 -10.63 3.91
CA SER A 205 -3.64 -9.92 3.89
C SER A 205 -3.76 -8.48 4.40
N LYS A 206 -4.89 -7.82 4.10
CA LYS A 206 -5.13 -6.47 4.62
C LYS A 206 -5.39 -6.47 6.13
N ARG A 207 -6.12 -7.49 6.63
CA ARG A 207 -6.27 -7.68 8.07
C ARG A 207 -4.94 -7.99 8.76
N LEU A 208 -4.10 -8.84 8.19
CA LEU A 208 -2.74 -9.11 8.71
C LEU A 208 -1.88 -7.84 8.74
N MET A 209 -1.97 -7.00 7.72
CA MET A 209 -1.24 -5.71 7.69
C MET A 209 -1.65 -4.83 8.87
N ASP A 210 -2.95 -4.76 9.23
CA ASP A 210 -3.43 -4.03 10.39
C ASP A 210 -2.80 -4.56 11.69
N LEU A 211 -2.71 -5.88 11.84
CA LEU A 211 -2.13 -6.51 13.03
C LEU A 211 -0.60 -6.36 13.09
N VAL A 212 0.09 -6.42 11.93
CA VAL A 212 1.52 -6.14 11.85
C VAL A 212 1.83 -4.70 12.27
N HIS A 213 1.05 -3.74 11.80
CA HIS A 213 1.17 -2.36 12.22
C HIS A 213 0.97 -2.23 13.74
N SER A 214 -0.18 -2.68 14.25
CA SER A 214 -0.55 -2.54 15.66
C SER A 214 0.43 -3.21 16.61
N GLY A 215 0.91 -4.42 16.28
CA GLY A 215 1.85 -5.18 17.12
C GLY A 215 3.28 -4.64 17.13
N ASN A 216 3.61 -3.68 16.26
CA ASN A 216 4.96 -3.13 16.17
C ASN A 216 5.06 -1.63 16.50
N ILE A 217 3.96 -0.90 16.74
CA ILE A 217 3.95 0.55 17.00
C ILE A 217 4.94 0.93 18.11
N LYS A 218 4.86 0.27 19.26
CA LYS A 218 5.74 0.55 20.41
C LYS A 218 7.21 0.43 20.06
N LYS A 219 7.58 -0.66 19.37
CA LYS A 219 8.96 -0.95 18.97
C LYS A 219 9.50 0.05 17.95
N TRP A 220 8.68 0.52 17.01
CA TRP A 220 9.10 1.54 16.06
C TRP A 220 9.25 2.90 16.72
N LYS A 221 8.36 3.23 17.65
CA LYS A 221 8.43 4.48 18.43
C LYS A 221 9.70 4.58 19.29
N GLU A 222 10.24 3.47 19.81
CA GLU A 222 11.52 3.42 20.52
C GLU A 222 12.71 3.87 19.66
N ASP A 223 12.62 3.70 18.35
CA ASP A 223 13.62 4.13 17.37
C ASP A 223 13.28 5.48 16.72
N ASP A 224 12.31 6.22 17.26
CA ASP A 224 11.76 7.46 16.70
C ASP A 224 11.29 7.27 15.25
N ILE A 225 10.56 6.17 15.00
CA ILE A 225 9.92 5.85 13.73
C ILE A 225 8.41 5.89 13.96
N TYR A 226 7.71 6.64 13.12
CA TYR A 226 6.26 6.77 13.19
C TYR A 226 5.61 5.82 12.19
N SER A 227 4.59 5.09 12.62
CA SER A 227 3.89 4.13 11.78
C SER A 227 2.41 4.49 11.73
N TYR A 228 1.87 4.62 10.53
CA TYR A 228 0.47 4.97 10.31
C TYR A 228 -0.22 3.92 9.45
N LEU A 229 -1.43 3.58 9.84
CA LEU A 229 -2.31 2.69 9.10
C LEU A 229 -3.38 3.53 8.42
N VAL A 230 -3.53 3.37 7.11
CA VAL A 230 -4.51 4.15 6.34
C VAL A 230 -5.34 3.25 5.43
N HIS A 231 -6.54 3.66 5.07
CA HIS A 231 -7.26 3.06 3.96
C HIS A 231 -7.74 4.11 2.95
N PRO A 232 -7.57 3.83 1.66
CA PRO A 232 -7.86 4.79 0.58
C PRO A 232 -9.35 4.87 0.23
N GLY A 233 -10.22 4.16 0.94
CA GLY A 233 -11.62 3.97 0.53
C GLY A 233 -11.73 3.13 -0.73
N ILE A 234 -12.84 3.30 -1.44
CA ILE A 234 -13.14 2.59 -2.69
C ILE A 234 -12.88 3.52 -3.87
N PHE A 235 -12.00 3.08 -4.74
CA PHE A 235 -11.58 3.82 -5.94
C PHE A 235 -11.29 2.86 -7.09
N THR A 236 -11.14 3.40 -8.28
CA THR A 236 -10.84 2.61 -9.48
C THR A 236 -9.43 2.03 -9.42
N SER A 237 -9.29 0.71 -9.51
CA SER A 237 -8.01 0.01 -9.53
C SER A 237 -7.76 -0.65 -10.87
N PHE A 238 -6.58 -0.41 -11.45
CA PHE A 238 -6.19 -1.00 -12.75
C PHE A 238 -6.13 -2.53 -12.73
N SER A 239 -5.87 -3.14 -11.57
CA SER A 239 -5.78 -4.61 -11.43
C SER A 239 -7.08 -5.33 -11.75
N PHE A 240 -8.21 -4.66 -11.67
CA PHE A 240 -9.53 -5.23 -11.91
C PHE A 240 -10.03 -5.03 -13.36
N PHE A 241 -9.40 -4.14 -14.13
CA PHE A 241 -9.83 -3.82 -15.50
C PHE A 241 -9.82 -5.01 -16.46
N GLN A 242 -8.91 -5.98 -16.25
CA GLN A 242 -8.85 -7.18 -17.07
C GLN A 242 -10.10 -8.06 -17.01
N TYR A 243 -10.95 -7.90 -15.98
CA TYR A 243 -12.19 -8.65 -15.78
C TYR A 243 -13.44 -7.87 -16.20
N LEU A 244 -13.27 -6.61 -16.62
CA LEU A 244 -14.36 -5.72 -17.00
C LEU A 244 -14.28 -5.39 -18.48
N ASN A 245 -15.43 -5.39 -19.15
CA ASN A 245 -15.58 -4.76 -20.46
C ASN A 245 -16.03 -3.31 -20.30
N PHE A 246 -16.15 -2.60 -21.41
CA PHE A 246 -16.56 -1.19 -21.42
C PHE A 246 -17.88 -0.95 -20.66
N VAL A 247 -18.90 -1.77 -20.91
CA VAL A 247 -20.23 -1.62 -20.29
C VAL A 247 -20.17 -1.86 -18.78
N THR A 248 -19.51 -2.93 -18.36
CA THR A 248 -19.40 -3.29 -16.93
C THR A 248 -18.52 -2.31 -16.17
N TYR A 249 -17.49 -1.73 -16.81
CA TYR A 249 -16.67 -0.68 -16.23
C TYR A 249 -17.49 0.60 -15.95
N TYR A 250 -18.19 1.11 -16.94
CA TYR A 250 -19.02 2.32 -16.73
C TYR A 250 -20.23 2.06 -15.83
N GLY A 251 -20.79 0.85 -15.89
CA GLY A 251 -21.80 0.40 -14.93
C GLY A 251 -21.29 0.43 -13.48
N MET A 252 -20.10 -0.12 -13.21
CA MET A 252 -19.46 -0.05 -11.90
C MET A 252 -19.21 1.40 -11.46
N MET A 253 -18.73 2.26 -12.36
CA MET A 253 -18.51 3.68 -12.05
C MET A 253 -19.83 4.37 -11.67
N LEU A 254 -20.90 4.13 -12.41
CA LEU A 254 -22.23 4.65 -12.08
C LEU A 254 -22.68 4.20 -10.70
N LEU A 255 -22.51 2.91 -10.38
CA LEU A 255 -22.86 2.38 -9.05
C LEU A 255 -22.05 3.04 -7.93
N PHE A 256 -20.78 3.34 -8.13
CA PHE A 256 -19.96 4.08 -7.15
C PHE A 256 -20.48 5.50 -6.92
N TYR A 257 -20.91 6.22 -7.97
CA TYR A 257 -21.52 7.53 -7.83
C TYR A 257 -22.88 7.45 -7.12
N ILE A 258 -23.70 6.45 -7.44
CA ILE A 258 -24.98 6.21 -6.74
C ILE A 258 -24.73 5.93 -5.26
N ALA A 259 -23.77 5.05 -4.91
CA ALA A 259 -23.42 4.74 -3.53
C ALA A 259 -22.97 5.99 -2.76
N ARG A 260 -22.15 6.84 -3.37
CA ARG A 260 -21.74 8.13 -2.79
C ARG A 260 -22.95 9.03 -2.57
N PHE A 261 -23.82 9.17 -3.56
CA PHE A 261 -25.03 9.98 -3.45
C PHE A 261 -25.99 9.47 -2.36
N MET A 262 -26.06 8.15 -2.15
CA MET A 262 -26.79 7.51 -1.06
C MET A 262 -26.16 7.68 0.31
N GLY A 263 -25.04 8.41 0.41
CA GLY A 263 -24.40 8.77 1.68
C GLY A 263 -23.17 7.93 2.05
N SER A 264 -22.67 7.06 1.17
CA SER A 264 -21.41 6.37 1.44
C SER A 264 -20.23 7.35 1.39
N THR A 265 -19.51 7.47 2.49
CA THR A 265 -18.37 8.39 2.63
C THR A 265 -17.06 7.80 2.10
N ILE A 266 -17.00 6.50 1.86
CA ILE A 266 -15.77 5.78 1.49
C ILE A 266 -15.62 5.57 -0.02
N HIS A 267 -16.62 5.90 -0.85
CA HIS A 267 -16.52 5.80 -2.31
C HIS A 267 -15.81 7.02 -2.89
N ASN A 268 -14.48 7.02 -2.82
CA ASN A 268 -13.62 8.11 -3.30
C ASN A 268 -13.56 8.20 -4.82
N ILE A 269 -13.79 7.08 -5.51
CA ILE A 269 -13.84 6.95 -6.98
C ILE A 269 -12.52 7.27 -7.66
N SER A 270 -11.92 8.45 -7.41
CA SER A 270 -10.63 8.84 -7.98
C SER A 270 -9.46 8.38 -7.12
N GLY A 271 -8.33 8.05 -7.76
CA GLY A 271 -7.09 7.75 -7.05
C GLY A 271 -6.53 8.96 -6.29
N TYR A 272 -6.79 10.18 -6.77
CA TYR A 272 -6.31 11.41 -6.11
C TYR A 272 -7.01 11.65 -4.76
N THR A 273 -8.32 11.49 -4.71
CA THR A 273 -9.09 11.53 -3.45
C THR A 273 -8.67 10.39 -2.51
N ALA A 274 -8.47 9.19 -3.06
CA ALA A 274 -8.00 8.03 -2.30
C ALA A 274 -6.60 8.24 -1.69
N ALA A 275 -5.74 9.02 -2.31
CA ALA A 275 -4.41 9.37 -1.82
C ALA A 275 -4.42 10.39 -0.66
N ASN A 276 -5.60 10.91 -0.25
CA ASN A 276 -5.69 11.90 0.83
C ASN A 276 -5.14 11.35 2.15
N ALA A 277 -5.64 10.20 2.63
CA ALA A 277 -5.18 9.62 3.89
C ALA A 277 -3.70 9.23 3.86
N PRO A 278 -3.17 8.53 2.84
CA PRO A 278 -1.75 8.24 2.74
C PRO A 278 -0.84 9.47 2.85
N VAL A 279 -1.15 10.52 2.11
CA VAL A 279 -0.31 11.72 2.07
C VAL A 279 -0.45 12.54 3.34
N SER A 280 -1.65 12.68 3.89
CA SER A 280 -1.86 13.33 5.19
C SER A 280 -1.07 12.64 6.30
N ALA A 281 -1.09 11.30 6.37
CA ALA A 281 -0.33 10.53 7.36
C ALA A 281 1.20 10.70 7.20
N ALA A 282 1.68 10.98 5.99
CA ALA A 282 3.08 11.28 5.77
C ALA A 282 3.47 12.68 6.25
N LEU A 283 2.57 13.66 6.20
CA LEU A 283 2.89 15.07 6.42
C LEU A 283 2.39 15.64 7.76
N ALA A 284 1.43 14.99 8.41
CA ALA A 284 0.85 15.42 9.68
C ALA A 284 0.90 14.30 10.73
N ASP A 285 0.73 14.66 12.00
CA ASP A 285 0.70 13.72 13.11
C ASP A 285 -0.74 13.28 13.39
N TYR A 286 -0.91 11.97 13.57
CA TYR A 286 -2.17 11.30 13.91
C TYR A 286 -1.95 10.29 15.04
N ASP A 287 -3.02 9.84 15.66
CA ASP A 287 -2.95 8.72 16.58
C ASP A 287 -2.59 7.43 15.83
N GLN A 288 -1.41 6.90 16.13
CA GLN A 288 -0.92 5.67 15.49
C GLN A 288 -1.76 4.42 15.87
N ASN A 289 -2.59 4.49 16.91
CA ASN A 289 -3.48 3.41 17.28
C ASN A 289 -4.80 3.42 16.48
N LYS A 290 -4.97 4.38 15.58
CA LYS A 290 -6.16 4.50 14.74
C LYS A 290 -5.84 4.34 13.26
N LYS A 291 -6.82 3.89 12.50
CA LYS A 291 -6.74 3.81 11.04
C LYS A 291 -7.33 5.07 10.43
N ILE A 292 -6.55 5.76 9.61
CA ILE A 292 -6.96 6.98 8.93
C ILE A 292 -7.64 6.61 7.60
N ALA A 293 -8.89 7.02 7.44
CA ALA A 293 -9.70 6.77 6.26
C ALA A 293 -9.71 7.99 5.33
N ALA A 294 -9.42 7.79 4.05
CA ALA A 294 -9.76 8.78 3.04
C ALA A 294 -11.26 8.70 2.74
N CYS A 295 -11.96 9.80 2.94
CA CYS A 295 -13.40 9.92 2.77
C CYS A 295 -13.77 11.10 1.88
N CYS A 296 -14.96 11.04 1.32
CA CYS A 296 -15.61 12.19 0.65
C CYS A 296 -17.11 12.18 0.91
N ASN A 297 -17.72 13.35 0.97
CA ASN A 297 -19.16 13.46 1.09
C ASN A 297 -19.86 13.26 -0.29
N LYS A 298 -21.18 13.32 -0.30
CA LYS A 298 -21.99 13.15 -1.54
C LYS A 298 -21.66 14.16 -2.65
N TRP A 299 -21.08 15.29 -2.31
CA TRP A 299 -20.67 16.33 -3.25
C TRP A 299 -19.24 16.16 -3.74
N GLY A 300 -18.48 15.20 -3.16
CA GLY A 300 -17.08 14.94 -3.49
C GLY A 300 -16.09 15.77 -2.69
N GLU A 301 -16.54 16.50 -1.65
CA GLU A 301 -15.65 17.20 -0.74
C GLU A 301 -14.92 16.19 0.14
N GLU A 302 -13.60 16.31 0.16
CA GLU A 302 -12.70 15.37 0.84
C GLU A 302 -12.60 15.66 2.34
N PHE A 303 -12.56 14.61 3.14
CA PHE A 303 -12.23 14.68 4.56
C PHE A 303 -11.54 13.40 5.02
N LEU A 304 -11.00 13.40 6.24
CA LEU A 304 -10.39 12.25 6.88
C LEU A 304 -11.23 11.82 8.06
N GLU A 305 -11.28 10.52 8.30
CA GLU A 305 -11.95 9.92 9.44
C GLU A 305 -10.99 8.97 10.14
N GLU A 306 -10.87 9.07 11.47
CA GLU A 306 -10.12 8.12 12.27
C GLU A 306 -11.05 6.98 12.71
N LYS A 307 -10.59 5.73 12.54
CA LYS A 307 -11.33 4.51 12.88
C LYS A 307 -10.54 3.67 13.87
N GLU A 308 -11.25 3.05 14.78
CA GLU A 308 -10.63 2.11 15.72
C GLU A 308 -10.10 0.88 14.98
N ILE A 309 -8.98 0.35 15.48
CA ILE A 309 -8.37 -0.87 14.97
C ILE A 309 -8.66 -1.99 15.97
N ASP A 310 -9.27 -3.08 15.51
CA ASP A 310 -9.29 -4.30 16.30
C ASP A 310 -7.88 -4.89 16.36
N THR A 311 -7.27 -4.87 17.53
CA THR A 311 -5.89 -5.33 17.74
C THR A 311 -5.78 -6.78 18.23
N THR A 312 -6.90 -7.52 18.24
CA THR A 312 -6.94 -8.93 18.68
C THR A 312 -5.93 -9.76 17.87
N GLY A 313 -4.96 -10.37 18.58
CA GLY A 313 -3.90 -11.19 18.00
C GLY A 313 -2.71 -10.41 17.41
N ALA A 314 -2.63 -9.09 17.61
CA ALA A 314 -1.53 -8.29 17.07
C ALA A 314 -0.15 -8.69 17.63
N GLU A 315 -0.07 -9.07 18.92
CA GLU A 315 1.17 -9.53 19.53
C GLU A 315 1.64 -10.87 18.96
N ASP A 316 0.71 -11.81 18.74
CA ASP A 316 1.00 -13.13 18.16
C ASP A 316 1.49 -12.99 16.71
N VAL A 317 0.83 -12.13 15.92
CA VAL A 317 1.25 -11.81 14.56
C VAL A 317 2.63 -11.16 14.55
N ALA A 318 2.89 -10.18 15.43
CA ALA A 318 4.20 -9.53 15.52
C ALA A 318 5.31 -10.54 15.91
N ALA A 319 5.01 -11.46 16.83
CA ALA A 319 5.95 -12.54 17.22
C ALA A 319 6.21 -13.50 16.06
N TYR A 320 5.17 -13.89 15.31
CA TYR A 320 5.30 -14.73 14.11
C TYR A 320 6.16 -14.04 13.04
N MET A 321 5.88 -12.77 12.73
CA MET A 321 6.63 -11.99 11.73
C MET A 321 8.10 -11.83 12.12
N LYS A 322 8.39 -11.61 13.40
CA LYS A 322 9.75 -11.50 13.92
C LYS A 322 10.53 -12.82 13.74
N ARG A 323 9.90 -13.98 14.08
CA ARG A 323 10.52 -15.28 13.87
C ARG A 323 10.80 -15.56 12.40
N LEU A 324 9.82 -15.31 11.56
CA LEU A 324 9.95 -15.51 10.12
C LEU A 324 11.04 -14.60 9.51
N ALA A 325 11.17 -13.36 9.98
CA ALA A 325 12.25 -12.47 9.55
C ALA A 325 13.63 -13.02 9.94
N ALA A 326 13.79 -13.54 11.16
CA ALA A 326 15.04 -14.16 11.59
C ALA A 326 15.39 -15.42 10.78
N GLU A 327 14.39 -16.24 10.43
CA GLU A 327 14.59 -17.39 9.54
C GLU A 327 15.07 -16.96 8.15
N TRP A 328 14.53 -15.87 7.61
CA TRP A 328 14.94 -15.33 6.32
C TRP A 328 16.28 -14.60 6.38
N ASP A 329 16.63 -13.95 7.49
CA ASP A 329 17.98 -13.40 7.70
C ASP A 329 19.03 -14.53 7.63
N GLU A 330 18.76 -15.69 8.23
CA GLU A 330 19.66 -16.84 8.15
C GLU A 330 19.72 -17.45 6.75
N LYS A 331 18.59 -17.60 6.06
CA LYS A 331 18.54 -18.12 4.68
C LYS A 331 19.28 -17.23 3.68
N LEU A 332 19.26 -15.92 3.91
CA LEU A 332 19.82 -14.93 2.99
C LEU A 332 21.22 -14.43 3.39
N LYS A 333 21.80 -14.93 4.49
CA LYS A 333 23.08 -14.43 5.02
C LYS A 333 24.24 -14.52 4.03
N ASP A 334 24.23 -15.54 3.18
CA ASP A 334 25.28 -15.81 2.20
C ASP A 334 24.93 -15.25 0.80
N GLN A 335 23.79 -14.57 0.66
CA GLN A 335 23.41 -13.92 -0.60
C GLN A 335 24.26 -12.66 -0.80
N ILE A 336 25.27 -12.77 -1.65
CA ILE A 336 26.11 -11.65 -2.03
C ILE A 336 25.37 -10.84 -3.08
N VAL A 337 24.84 -9.69 -2.69
CA VAL A 337 24.11 -8.79 -3.60
C VAL A 337 25.03 -7.73 -4.21
N GLU A 338 26.27 -7.62 -3.77
CA GLU A 338 27.31 -6.76 -4.38
C GLU A 338 27.95 -7.39 -5.62
N THR A 339 27.19 -7.80 -6.60
CA THR A 339 27.74 -8.27 -7.88
C THR A 339 27.91 -7.18 -8.93
N ARG A 340 27.58 -5.94 -8.59
CA ARG A 340 27.88 -4.77 -9.43
C ARG A 340 29.04 -3.99 -8.83
N ILE A 341 30.23 -4.43 -9.15
CA ILE A 341 31.41 -3.57 -9.10
C ILE A 341 31.20 -2.50 -10.17
N PRO A 342 31.42 -1.20 -9.90
CA PRO A 342 31.24 -0.14 -10.84
C PRO A 342 32.14 -0.27 -12.06
#